data_6626e871386faa7162ba53e949465cb6
#
_entry.id   6626e871386faa7162ba53e949465cb6
#
_cell.length_a   1.000
_cell.length_b   1.000
_cell.length_c   1.000
_cell.angle_alpha   90.00
_cell.angle_beta   90.00
_cell.angle_gamma   90.00
#
_symmetry.space_group_name_H-M   'P 1'
#
loop_
_entity.id
_entity.type
_entity.pdbx_description
1 polymer ?
#
loop_
_entity_poly.entity_id
_entity_poly.type
_entity_poly.pdbx_seq_one_letter_code
_entity_poly.pdbx_strand_id
1 'polypeptide(L)'
;MKVIKEHIFNIIIGILCIVLVSTAWSAGSEFIRYMKGYAYDEEDFLSCIRIEDYSSMVEYLYKNEVNDVKATAGMEECYAVARYYEAASMYKAYKAVGRNTEAEEKKQIMEGQITEMGELSYVIEDILTYLELDMAE
;
A
#
# COMPACT_ATOMS: atom_id res chain seq x y z
N MET A 1 -2.58 58.08 20.02
CA MET A 1 -3.44 56.91 20.32
C MET A 1 -4.10 56.29 19.10
N LYS A 2 -4.52 57.03 18.09
CA LYS A 2 -5.11 56.50 16.86
C LYS A 2 -4.12 55.67 16.02
N VAL A 3 -2.89 56.18 15.83
CA VAL A 3 -1.84 55.54 15.03
C VAL A 3 -1.42 54.15 15.58
N ILE A 4 -1.37 54.02 16.89
CA ILE A 4 -1.02 52.76 17.56
C ILE A 4 -2.10 51.71 17.39
N LYS A 5 -3.38 52.10 17.41
CA LYS A 5 -4.51 51.19 17.12
C LYS A 5 -4.52 50.66 15.68
N GLU A 6 -4.19 51.52 14.70
CA GLU A 6 -4.11 51.13 13.29
C GLU A 6 -2.94 50.17 13.07
N HIS A 7 -1.79 50.36 13.67
CA HIS A 7 -0.66 49.42 13.58
C HIS A 7 -0.97 48.06 14.21
N ILE A 8 -1.61 48.04 15.37
CA ILE A 8 -2.03 46.79 16.01
C ILE A 8 -3.06 46.06 15.18
N PHE A 9 -4.02 46.78 14.60
CA PHE A 9 -5.04 46.20 13.73
C PHE A 9 -4.44 45.58 12.44
N ASN A 10 -3.48 46.25 11.80
CA ASN A 10 -2.78 45.74 10.63
C ASN A 10 -1.91 44.51 10.95
N ILE A 11 -1.28 44.44 12.13
CA ILE A 11 -0.54 43.28 12.59
C ILE A 11 -1.48 42.08 12.82
N ILE A 12 -2.64 42.30 13.44
CA ILE A 12 -3.64 41.26 13.67
C ILE A 12 -4.17 40.73 12.34
N ILE A 13 -4.48 41.58 11.38
CA ILE A 13 -4.90 41.16 10.04
C ILE A 13 -3.80 40.37 9.34
N GLY A 14 -2.54 40.81 9.41
CA GLY A 14 -1.41 40.12 8.83
C GLY A 14 -1.25 38.69 9.39
N ILE A 15 -1.34 38.54 10.71
CA ILE A 15 -1.32 37.22 11.36
C ILE A 15 -2.50 36.35 10.92
N LEU A 16 -3.71 36.94 10.87
CA LEU A 16 -4.91 36.21 10.45
C LEU A 16 -4.80 35.73 9.00
N CYS A 17 -4.26 36.54 8.10
CA CYS A 17 -4.01 36.17 6.69
C CYS A 17 -2.99 35.02 6.60
N ILE A 18 -1.90 35.06 7.38
CA ILE A 18 -0.91 33.97 7.39
C ILE A 18 -1.53 32.66 7.87
N VAL A 19 -2.33 32.70 8.93
CA VAL A 19 -3.05 31.52 9.44
C VAL A 19 -4.03 30.98 8.41
N LEU A 20 -4.81 31.83 7.74
CA LEU A 20 -5.76 31.43 6.69
C LEU A 20 -5.04 30.81 5.48
N VAL A 21 -3.94 31.39 5.02
CA VAL A 21 -3.15 30.85 3.90
C VAL A 21 -2.54 29.51 4.27
N SER A 22 -1.98 29.37 5.48
CA SER A 22 -1.38 28.11 5.94
C SER A 22 -2.42 26.99 6.11
N THR A 23 -3.60 27.29 6.63
CA THR A 23 -4.70 26.31 6.74
C THR A 23 -5.29 25.93 5.38
N ALA A 24 -5.44 26.89 4.47
CA ALA A 24 -5.90 26.63 3.10
C ALA A 24 -4.88 25.78 2.33
N TRP A 25 -3.57 26.02 2.52
CA TRP A 25 -2.52 25.22 1.91
C TRP A 25 -2.51 23.77 2.43
N SER A 26 -2.63 23.59 3.75
CA SER A 26 -2.72 22.28 4.39
C SER A 26 -3.94 21.50 3.89
N ALA A 27 -5.13 22.12 3.93
CA ALA A 27 -6.36 21.49 3.46
C ALA A 27 -6.33 21.21 1.94
N GLY A 28 -5.73 22.11 1.14
CA GLY A 28 -5.56 21.92 -0.30
C GLY A 28 -4.61 20.79 -0.64
N SER A 29 -3.52 20.63 0.10
CA SER A 29 -2.56 19.53 -0.10
C SER A 29 -3.16 18.18 0.26
N GLU A 30 -3.94 18.08 1.33
CA GLU A 30 -4.68 16.87 1.70
C GLU A 30 -5.77 16.53 0.68
N PHE A 31 -6.48 17.55 0.18
CA PHE A 31 -7.50 17.36 -0.86
C PHE A 31 -6.89 16.88 -2.19
N ILE A 32 -5.75 17.43 -2.61
CA ILE A 32 -5.02 16.97 -3.81
C ILE A 32 -4.52 15.54 -3.61
N ARG A 33 -4.05 15.19 -2.42
CA ARG A 33 -3.63 13.86 -2.04
C ARG A 33 -4.78 12.85 -2.09
N TYR A 34 -5.95 13.26 -1.61
CA TYR A 34 -7.18 12.48 -1.69
C TYR A 34 -7.66 12.29 -3.14
N MET A 35 -7.62 13.36 -3.95
CA MET A 35 -8.05 13.33 -5.36
C MET A 35 -7.10 12.56 -6.27
N LYS A 36 -5.80 12.53 -5.99
CA LYS A 36 -4.81 11.74 -6.77
C LYS A 36 -4.82 10.25 -6.47
N GLY A 37 -5.67 9.79 -5.53
CA GLY A 37 -5.56 8.45 -4.99
C GLY A 37 -4.27 8.31 -4.17
N TYR A 38 -4.36 7.64 -3.02
CA TYR A 38 -3.17 7.40 -2.19
C TYR A 38 -2.22 6.48 -2.97
N ALA A 39 -1.05 6.96 -3.32
CA ALA A 39 0.01 6.11 -3.85
C ALA A 39 0.77 5.54 -2.65
N TYR A 40 0.85 4.22 -2.59
CA TYR A 40 1.61 3.51 -1.55
C TYR A 40 3.04 3.33 -2.04
N ASP A 41 4.00 3.66 -1.19
CA ASP A 41 5.41 3.50 -1.48
C ASP A 41 5.97 2.16 -0.93
N GLU A 42 7.25 1.90 -1.17
CA GLU A 42 7.91 0.68 -0.72
C GLU A 42 7.83 0.49 0.80
N GLU A 43 7.95 1.58 1.58
CA GLU A 43 7.89 1.50 3.05
C GLU A 43 6.49 1.11 3.56
N ASP A 44 5.43 1.53 2.87
CA ASP A 44 4.06 1.12 3.18
C ASP A 44 3.92 -0.42 3.05
N PHE A 45 4.46 -0.99 1.96
CA PHE A 45 4.46 -2.45 1.76
C PHE A 45 5.33 -3.19 2.77
N LEU A 46 6.55 -2.70 3.04
CA LEU A 46 7.44 -3.30 4.04
C LEU A 46 6.84 -3.24 5.44
N SER A 47 6.06 -2.21 5.74
CA SER A 47 5.31 -2.12 7.00
C SER A 47 4.26 -3.21 7.12
N CYS A 48 3.54 -3.53 6.05
CA CYS A 48 2.59 -4.65 6.01
C CYS A 48 3.31 -5.99 6.25
N ILE A 49 4.46 -6.23 5.63
CA ILE A 49 5.26 -7.45 5.85
C ILE A 49 5.63 -7.58 7.33
N ARG A 50 6.09 -6.50 7.98
CA ARG A 50 6.49 -6.53 9.39
C ARG A 50 5.38 -6.89 10.36
N ILE A 51 4.13 -6.60 10.01
CA ILE A 51 2.95 -6.90 10.84
C ILE A 51 2.12 -8.06 10.27
N GLU A 52 2.62 -8.75 9.25
CA GLU A 52 1.95 -9.87 8.57
C GLU A 52 0.56 -9.53 8.01
N ASP A 53 0.36 -8.27 7.62
CA ASP A 53 -0.89 -7.80 6.98
C ASP A 53 -0.79 -7.89 5.45
N TYR A 54 -0.71 -9.10 4.94
CA TYR A 54 -0.59 -9.37 3.51
C TYR A 54 -1.83 -8.99 2.72
N SER A 55 -3.00 -8.96 3.35
CA SER A 55 -4.24 -8.55 2.68
C SER A 55 -4.23 -7.08 2.31
N SER A 56 -3.70 -6.22 3.17
CA SER A 56 -3.51 -4.80 2.86
C SER A 56 -2.49 -4.59 1.75
N MET A 57 -1.46 -5.44 1.63
CA MET A 57 -0.51 -5.37 0.51
C MET A 57 -1.19 -5.59 -0.84
N VAL A 58 -2.12 -6.53 -0.92
CA VAL A 58 -2.92 -6.79 -2.14
C VAL A 58 -3.78 -5.56 -2.47
N GLU A 59 -4.42 -4.96 -1.48
CA GLU A 59 -5.21 -3.74 -1.67
C GLU A 59 -4.34 -2.57 -2.17
N TYR A 60 -3.14 -2.39 -1.60
CA TYR A 60 -2.19 -1.34 -1.99
C TYR A 60 -1.69 -1.55 -3.42
N LEU A 61 -1.38 -2.79 -3.80
CA LEU A 61 -1.00 -3.16 -5.15
C LEU A 61 -2.07 -2.70 -6.15
N TYR A 62 -3.32 -3.11 -5.96
CA TYR A 62 -4.41 -2.75 -6.87
C TYR A 62 -4.68 -1.25 -6.91
N LYS A 63 -4.58 -0.55 -5.78
CA LYS A 63 -4.70 0.92 -5.74
C LYS A 63 -3.59 1.60 -6.54
N ASN A 64 -2.35 1.11 -6.42
CA ASN A 64 -1.25 1.64 -7.20
C ASN A 64 -1.40 1.35 -8.69
N GLU A 65 -1.86 0.15 -9.07
CA GLU A 65 -2.13 -0.20 -10.48
C GLU A 65 -3.23 0.69 -11.09
N VAL A 66 -4.34 0.90 -10.37
CA VAL A 66 -5.44 1.77 -10.85
C VAL A 66 -5.00 3.23 -10.98
N ASN A 67 -4.06 3.68 -10.15
CA ASN A 67 -3.54 5.04 -10.18
C ASN A 67 -2.29 5.21 -11.07
N ASP A 68 -1.93 4.21 -11.86
CA ASP A 68 -0.75 4.20 -12.75
C ASP A 68 0.55 4.61 -12.01
N VAL A 69 0.72 4.14 -10.77
CA VAL A 69 1.91 4.41 -9.97
C VAL A 69 3.09 3.68 -10.57
N LYS A 70 4.14 4.41 -10.95
CA LYS A 70 5.36 3.81 -11.47
C LYS A 70 6.13 3.14 -10.33
N ALA A 71 6.21 1.82 -10.38
CA ALA A 71 6.93 1.03 -9.38
C ALA A 71 8.45 1.23 -9.47
N THR A 72 9.12 1.25 -8.32
CA THR A 72 10.57 1.09 -8.19
C THR A 72 10.91 -0.41 -8.15
N ALA A 73 12.20 -0.76 -8.25
CA ALA A 73 12.62 -2.16 -8.15
C ALA A 73 12.18 -2.82 -6.81
N GLY A 74 12.32 -2.11 -5.68
CA GLY A 74 11.88 -2.60 -4.38
C GLY A 74 10.35 -2.73 -4.28
N MET A 75 9.59 -1.84 -4.92
CA MET A 75 8.14 -1.98 -5.01
C MET A 75 7.72 -3.18 -5.84
N GLU A 76 8.44 -3.52 -6.93
CA GLU A 76 8.15 -4.71 -7.73
C GLU A 76 8.34 -6.00 -6.92
N GLU A 77 9.38 -6.07 -6.08
CA GLU A 77 9.55 -7.19 -5.14
C GLU A 77 8.37 -7.29 -4.15
N CYS A 78 7.93 -6.17 -3.58
CA CYS A 78 6.75 -6.11 -2.72
C CYS A 78 5.46 -6.52 -3.47
N TYR A 79 5.32 -6.12 -4.73
CA TYR A 79 4.18 -6.53 -5.56
C TYR A 79 4.18 -8.04 -5.81
N ALA A 80 5.36 -8.64 -5.99
CA ALA A 80 5.48 -10.09 -6.12
C ALA A 80 5.04 -10.81 -4.83
N VAL A 81 5.37 -10.28 -3.65
CA VAL A 81 4.87 -10.80 -2.36
C VAL A 81 3.34 -10.72 -2.30
N ALA A 82 2.75 -9.58 -2.66
CA ALA A 82 1.30 -9.41 -2.65
C ALA A 82 0.59 -10.39 -3.61
N ARG A 83 1.10 -10.54 -4.83
CA ARG A 83 0.56 -11.49 -5.83
C ARG A 83 0.72 -12.94 -5.39
N TYR A 84 1.84 -13.28 -4.74
CA TYR A 84 2.04 -14.61 -4.16
C TYR A 84 1.00 -14.91 -3.10
N TYR A 85 0.81 -14.00 -2.14
CA TYR A 85 -0.19 -14.16 -1.08
C TYR A 85 -1.61 -14.31 -1.65
N GLU A 86 -1.99 -13.48 -2.63
CA GLU A 86 -3.30 -13.58 -3.29
C GLU A 86 -3.47 -14.95 -3.96
N ALA A 87 -2.48 -15.39 -4.74
CA ALA A 87 -2.51 -16.69 -5.40
C ALA A 87 -2.57 -17.84 -4.40
N ALA A 88 -1.80 -17.79 -3.31
CA ALA A 88 -1.82 -18.79 -2.24
C ALA A 88 -3.18 -18.85 -1.52
N SER A 89 -3.80 -17.71 -1.26
CA SER A 89 -5.15 -17.64 -0.67
C SER A 89 -6.19 -18.26 -1.58
N MET A 90 -6.11 -17.99 -2.88
CA MET A 90 -7.01 -18.59 -3.89
C MET A 90 -6.74 -20.09 -4.07
N TYR A 91 -5.48 -20.53 -4.04
CA TYR A 91 -5.11 -21.94 -4.05
C TYR A 91 -5.78 -22.68 -2.90
N LYS A 92 -5.64 -22.17 -1.67
CA LYS A 92 -6.30 -22.72 -0.49
C LYS A 92 -7.82 -22.84 -0.69
N ALA A 93 -8.46 -21.78 -1.17
CA ALA A 93 -9.90 -21.75 -1.40
C ALA A 93 -10.35 -22.79 -2.45
N TYR A 94 -9.65 -22.89 -3.58
CA TYR A 94 -9.97 -23.87 -4.63
C TYR A 94 -9.75 -25.31 -4.19
N LYS A 95 -8.67 -25.60 -3.45
CA LYS A 95 -8.43 -26.93 -2.86
C LYS A 95 -9.55 -27.31 -1.89
N ALA A 96 -10.01 -26.38 -1.05
CA ALA A 96 -11.07 -26.64 -0.08
C ALA A 96 -12.41 -27.05 -0.71
N VAL A 97 -12.69 -26.57 -1.94
CA VAL A 97 -13.92 -26.90 -2.68
C VAL A 97 -13.73 -27.95 -3.79
N GLY A 98 -12.54 -28.57 -3.87
CA GLY A 98 -12.23 -29.64 -4.80
C GLY A 98 -11.99 -29.17 -6.26
N ARG A 99 -11.77 -27.88 -6.50
CA ARG A 99 -11.44 -27.30 -7.81
C ARG A 99 -9.95 -27.42 -8.09
N ASN A 100 -9.46 -28.62 -8.34
CA ASN A 100 -8.04 -28.92 -8.44
C ASN A 100 -7.36 -28.27 -9.65
N THR A 101 -8.04 -28.12 -10.78
CA THR A 101 -7.47 -27.47 -11.98
C THR A 101 -7.16 -26.00 -11.69
N GLU A 102 -8.12 -25.28 -11.11
CA GLU A 102 -7.95 -23.86 -10.77
C GLU A 102 -6.94 -23.69 -9.64
N ALA A 103 -6.88 -24.62 -8.70
CA ALA A 103 -5.84 -24.63 -7.68
C ALA A 103 -4.45 -24.76 -8.30
N GLU A 104 -4.25 -25.67 -9.26
CA GLU A 104 -2.96 -25.84 -9.93
C GLU A 104 -2.56 -24.59 -10.72
N GLU A 105 -3.50 -23.90 -11.38
CA GLU A 105 -3.23 -22.63 -12.04
C GLU A 105 -2.71 -21.58 -11.03
N LYS A 106 -3.27 -21.53 -9.82
CA LYS A 106 -2.80 -20.61 -8.78
C LYS A 106 -1.44 -21.00 -8.23
N LYS A 107 -1.15 -22.29 -8.10
CA LYS A 107 0.17 -22.78 -7.72
C LYS A 107 1.25 -22.33 -8.72
N GLN A 108 0.98 -22.41 -10.01
CA GLN A 108 1.89 -21.93 -11.05
C GLN A 108 2.15 -20.42 -10.94
N ILE A 109 1.13 -19.63 -10.61
CA ILE A 109 1.31 -18.18 -10.36
C ILE A 109 2.23 -17.98 -9.14
N MET A 110 1.99 -18.70 -8.03
CA MET A 110 2.86 -18.64 -6.84
C MET A 110 4.32 -18.93 -7.20
N GLU A 111 4.58 -20.01 -7.93
CA GLU A 111 5.93 -20.39 -8.36
C GLU A 111 6.60 -19.31 -9.20
N GLY A 112 5.85 -18.66 -10.11
CA GLY A 112 6.34 -17.55 -10.91
C GLY A 112 6.74 -16.33 -10.08
N GLN A 113 6.03 -16.03 -8.99
CA GLN A 113 6.33 -14.88 -8.13
C GLN A 113 7.58 -15.07 -7.26
N ILE A 114 8.00 -16.30 -6.96
CA ILE A 114 9.16 -16.56 -6.08
C ILE A 114 10.43 -15.89 -6.61
N THR A 115 10.66 -15.98 -7.92
CA THR A 115 11.84 -15.35 -8.55
C THR A 115 11.74 -13.81 -8.50
N GLU A 116 10.55 -13.27 -8.66
CA GLU A 116 10.30 -11.83 -8.69
C GLU A 116 10.40 -11.17 -7.30
N MET A 117 10.26 -11.94 -6.22
CA MET A 117 10.38 -11.45 -4.84
C MET A 117 11.81 -11.03 -4.47
N GLY A 118 12.83 -11.52 -5.17
CA GLY A 118 14.21 -11.20 -4.86
C GLY A 118 14.58 -11.49 -3.40
N GLU A 119 15.03 -10.46 -2.69
CA GLU A 119 15.43 -10.56 -1.29
C GLU A 119 14.26 -10.81 -0.33
N LEU A 120 13.02 -10.54 -0.74
CA LEU A 120 11.82 -10.78 0.07
C LEU A 120 11.32 -12.23 0.05
N SER A 121 11.99 -13.13 -0.64
CA SER A 121 11.60 -14.57 -0.70
C SER A 121 11.54 -15.27 0.67
N TYR A 122 12.16 -14.72 1.70
CA TYR A 122 12.09 -15.24 3.07
C TYR A 122 10.67 -15.20 3.66
N VAL A 123 9.78 -14.32 3.16
CA VAL A 123 8.40 -14.22 3.67
C VAL A 123 7.49 -15.37 3.21
N ILE A 124 7.94 -16.22 2.30
CA ILE A 124 7.14 -17.34 1.78
C ILE A 124 6.69 -18.28 2.90
N GLU A 125 7.60 -18.66 3.80
CA GLU A 125 7.27 -19.53 4.93
C GLU A 125 6.27 -18.90 5.88
N ASP A 126 6.39 -17.58 6.11
CA ASP A 126 5.47 -16.82 6.96
C ASP A 126 4.08 -16.80 6.34
N ILE A 127 3.97 -16.55 5.02
CA ILE A 127 2.70 -16.56 4.29
C ILE A 127 2.05 -17.95 4.32
N LEU A 128 2.81 -19.01 4.06
CA LEU A 128 2.28 -20.36 4.08
C LEU A 128 1.80 -20.76 5.48
N THR A 129 2.54 -20.38 6.51
CA THR A 129 2.15 -20.57 7.91
C THR A 129 0.89 -19.77 8.26
N TYR A 130 0.85 -18.50 7.86
CA TYR A 130 -0.31 -17.62 8.06
C TYR A 130 -1.58 -18.20 7.42
N LEU A 131 -1.46 -18.76 6.23
CA LEU A 131 -2.56 -19.38 5.50
C LEU A 131 -2.83 -20.83 5.92
N GLU A 132 -2.04 -21.41 6.82
CA GLU A 132 -2.11 -22.83 7.19
C GLU A 132 -2.04 -23.76 5.97
N LEU A 133 -1.14 -23.45 5.04
CA LEU A 133 -0.90 -24.22 3.82
C LEU A 133 0.32 -25.12 3.97
N ASP A 134 0.13 -26.42 3.74
CA ASP A 134 1.21 -27.37 3.55
C ASP A 134 1.37 -27.64 2.04
N MET A 135 2.52 -27.25 1.49
CA MET A 135 2.84 -27.43 0.07
C MET A 135 3.62 -28.72 -0.21
N ALA A 136 3.74 -29.60 0.79
CA ALA A 136 4.53 -30.85 0.71
C ALA A 136 3.80 -32.01 -0.01
N GLU A 137 2.61 -31.77 -0.62
CA GLU A 137 1.89 -32.75 -1.43
C GLU A 137 2.03 -32.52 -2.93
#